data_a4da79c084c29b1fe698fb5ff3a2197d
#
_entry.id   a4da79c084c29b1fe698fb5ff3a2197d
#
_cell.length_a   1.000
_cell.length_b   1.000
_cell.length_c   1.000
_cell.angle_alpha   90.00
_cell.angle_beta   90.00
_cell.angle_gamma   90.00
#
_symmetry.space_group_name_H-M   'P 1'
#
loop_
_entity.id
_entity.type
_entity.pdbx_description
1 polymer ?
#
loop_
_entity_poly.entity_id
_entity_poly.type
_entity_poly.pdbx_seq_one_letter_code
_entity_poly.pdbx_strand_id
1 'polypeptide(L)'
;MRKTVYTDPYVSADHIADALELFRIVALLAVCAMGKSTSIKRALASMGNPPVMFVACRIVHALDGAVQFGLELYNKPDSPRDHPMRSTTINSLHLFDAWFEAHGSNGVIVLDELRSTLAVLNATHFKDHGNVVLLSKMMKKCRVIAADADLMYDGMCEHFLTSHGEEVKLLEYSHKPNKRTVEGVCGLAGEAHWDQVFQRRIAQGCNVFVHLNSTDKAASLAAFCKEHGVSFKLYVGGSSSDSKDDFKDADKALEGIQCVLTTATLTVAVDIQRWHCDHVMIHAGGGYGASPRDQRQAVERVGRKGFGDGEGQLSNPVMLTWFGAKTLDGESTMTAPTVSTEMLYTAKLIEVQWKTRTKRRRIDQDHDVATRSGTMNSPEWVDGVMAWQ
;
A
#
# COMPACT_ATOMS: atom_id res chain seq x y z
N MET A 1 11.48 -19.37 -6.82
CA MET A 1 10.11 -19.19 -7.36
C MET A 1 10.01 -19.64 -8.82
N ARG A 2 8.87 -20.24 -9.22
CA ARG A 2 8.56 -20.52 -10.64
C ARG A 2 7.80 -19.35 -11.24
N LYS A 3 8.36 -18.65 -12.20
CA LYS A 3 7.82 -17.44 -12.82
C LYS A 3 7.09 -17.75 -14.13
N THR A 4 5.92 -17.12 -14.32
CA THR A 4 5.26 -16.96 -15.62
C THR A 4 4.99 -15.49 -15.87
N VAL A 5 5.28 -15.00 -17.08
CA VAL A 5 5.10 -13.60 -17.46
C VAL A 5 3.93 -13.50 -18.46
N TYR A 6 3.02 -12.59 -18.17
CA TYR A 6 1.87 -12.25 -19.01
C TYR A 6 2.01 -10.83 -19.53
N THR A 7 1.54 -10.58 -20.74
CA THR A 7 1.53 -9.25 -21.37
C THR A 7 0.13 -8.62 -21.37
N ASP A 8 -0.84 -9.36 -20.83
CA ASP A 8 -2.23 -8.91 -20.76
C ASP A 8 -2.33 -7.61 -19.94
N PRO A 9 -3.22 -6.68 -20.34
CA PRO A 9 -3.42 -5.42 -19.65
C PRO A 9 -4.08 -5.60 -18.29
N TYR A 10 -4.65 -6.78 -18.04
CA TYR A 10 -5.36 -7.09 -16.80
C TYR A 10 -4.98 -8.46 -16.26
N VAL A 11 -5.04 -8.58 -14.96
CA VAL A 11 -4.85 -9.85 -14.26
C VAL A 11 -6.02 -10.79 -14.59
N SER A 12 -5.73 -12.05 -14.95
CA SER A 12 -6.74 -13.08 -15.18
C SER A 12 -7.05 -13.85 -13.90
N ALA A 13 -8.34 -14.06 -13.65
CA ALA A 13 -8.81 -14.90 -12.55
C ALA A 13 -8.45 -16.38 -12.79
N ASP A 14 -8.53 -16.85 -14.01
CA ASP A 14 -8.22 -18.23 -14.37
C ASP A 14 -6.74 -18.55 -14.12
N HIS A 15 -5.83 -17.63 -14.47
CA HIS A 15 -4.41 -17.81 -14.18
C HIS A 15 -4.12 -17.95 -12.66
N ILE A 16 -4.89 -17.24 -11.82
CA ILE A 16 -4.76 -17.37 -10.35
C ILE A 16 -5.31 -18.71 -9.89
N ALA A 17 -6.51 -19.10 -10.37
CA ALA A 17 -7.16 -20.35 -9.99
C ALA A 17 -6.29 -21.57 -10.40
N ASP A 18 -5.87 -21.62 -11.66
CA ASP A 18 -5.00 -22.70 -12.19
C ASP A 18 -3.69 -22.79 -11.41
N ALA A 19 -3.11 -21.64 -11.05
CA ALA A 19 -1.90 -21.62 -10.26
C ALA A 19 -2.11 -22.17 -8.83
N LEU A 20 -3.27 -21.87 -8.19
CA LEU A 20 -3.61 -22.36 -6.84
C LEU A 20 -3.99 -23.83 -6.79
N GLU A 21 -4.31 -24.46 -7.93
CA GLU A 21 -4.47 -25.91 -8.01
C GLU A 21 -3.12 -26.65 -7.88
N LEU A 22 -2.06 -26.05 -8.41
CA LEU A 22 -0.73 -26.65 -8.48
C LEU A 22 0.24 -26.19 -7.39
N PHE A 23 0.05 -24.97 -6.89
CA PHE A 23 0.94 -24.32 -5.94
C PHE A 23 0.17 -23.80 -4.74
N ARG A 24 0.69 -24.05 -3.55
CA ARG A 24 0.10 -23.55 -2.31
C ARG A 24 0.25 -22.03 -2.16
N ILE A 25 1.35 -21.46 -2.65
CA ILE A 25 1.64 -20.03 -2.60
C ILE A 25 1.71 -19.48 -4.03
N VAL A 26 0.82 -18.53 -4.32
CA VAL A 26 0.79 -17.77 -5.58
C VAL A 26 1.11 -16.32 -5.29
N ALA A 27 2.16 -15.83 -5.90
CA ALA A 27 2.61 -14.44 -5.83
C ALA A 27 2.17 -13.72 -7.10
N LEU A 28 1.51 -12.57 -6.96
CA LEU A 28 0.95 -11.78 -8.06
C LEU A 28 1.65 -10.43 -8.15
N LEU A 29 2.53 -10.28 -9.12
CA LEU A 29 3.20 -9.04 -9.46
C LEU A 29 2.45 -8.34 -10.59
N ALA A 30 1.73 -7.30 -10.27
CA ALA A 30 1.02 -6.48 -11.24
C ALA A 30 0.94 -5.05 -10.72
N VAL A 31 1.16 -4.06 -11.58
CA VAL A 31 1.05 -2.65 -11.21
C VAL A 31 -0.36 -2.29 -10.76
N CYS A 32 -0.52 -1.11 -10.17
CA CYS A 32 -1.84 -0.63 -9.76
C CYS A 32 -2.81 -0.55 -10.94
N ALA A 33 -4.11 -0.67 -10.68
CA ALA A 33 -5.19 -0.61 -11.67
C ALA A 33 -5.26 -1.76 -12.70
N MET A 34 -4.50 -2.85 -12.52
CA MET A 34 -4.60 -4.04 -13.37
C MET A 34 -5.67 -5.05 -12.91
N GLY A 35 -6.58 -4.66 -12.01
CA GLY A 35 -7.70 -5.48 -11.58
C GLY A 35 -7.32 -6.65 -10.64
N LYS A 36 -6.20 -6.57 -9.92
CA LYS A 36 -5.74 -7.61 -8.98
C LYS A 36 -6.85 -8.11 -8.05
N SER A 37 -7.43 -7.22 -7.25
CA SER A 37 -8.42 -7.60 -6.24
C SER A 37 -9.69 -8.19 -6.88
N THR A 38 -10.16 -7.63 -8.01
CA THR A 38 -11.29 -8.17 -8.77
C THR A 38 -11.01 -9.58 -9.28
N SER A 39 -9.82 -9.83 -9.80
CA SER A 39 -9.42 -11.14 -10.33
C SER A 39 -9.20 -12.16 -9.24
N ILE A 40 -8.64 -11.76 -8.08
CA ILE A 40 -8.55 -12.62 -6.89
C ILE A 40 -9.95 -13.03 -6.44
N LYS A 41 -10.91 -12.07 -6.33
CA LYS A 41 -12.30 -12.38 -5.96
C LYS A 41 -12.95 -13.39 -6.91
N ARG A 42 -12.78 -13.21 -8.23
CA ARG A 42 -13.30 -14.13 -9.24
C ARG A 42 -12.66 -15.52 -9.16
N ALA A 43 -11.35 -15.58 -8.95
CA ALA A 43 -10.63 -16.84 -8.74
C ALA A 43 -11.13 -17.59 -7.50
N LEU A 44 -11.34 -16.89 -6.38
CA LEU A 44 -11.93 -17.50 -5.18
C LEU A 44 -13.34 -18.01 -5.44
N ALA A 45 -14.15 -17.29 -6.20
CA ALA A 45 -15.49 -17.73 -6.57
C ALA A 45 -15.47 -18.99 -7.46
N SER A 46 -14.57 -19.06 -8.46
CA SER A 46 -14.41 -20.26 -9.30
C SER A 46 -13.93 -21.49 -8.55
N MET A 47 -13.24 -21.30 -7.42
CA MET A 47 -12.80 -22.35 -6.51
C MET A 47 -13.88 -22.79 -5.49
N GLY A 48 -15.12 -22.32 -5.63
CA GLY A 48 -16.22 -22.68 -4.74
C GLY A 48 -16.29 -21.87 -3.44
N ASN A 49 -15.74 -20.65 -3.44
CA ASN A 49 -15.72 -19.75 -2.27
C ASN A 49 -15.14 -20.41 -1.01
N PRO A 50 -13.85 -20.78 -1.00
CA PRO A 50 -13.19 -21.33 0.18
C PRO A 50 -13.25 -20.33 1.33
N PRO A 51 -13.01 -20.75 2.58
CA PRO A 51 -12.79 -19.82 3.69
C PRO A 51 -11.64 -18.85 3.35
N VAL A 52 -11.85 -17.56 3.60
CA VAL A 52 -10.89 -16.49 3.24
C VAL A 52 -10.51 -15.67 4.47
N MET A 53 -9.21 -15.51 4.67
CA MET A 53 -8.64 -14.52 5.59
C MET A 53 -7.88 -13.46 4.77
N PHE A 54 -8.45 -12.27 4.68
CA PHE A 54 -7.78 -11.11 4.09
C PHE A 54 -6.98 -10.38 5.17
N VAL A 55 -5.67 -10.29 4.99
CA VAL A 55 -4.77 -9.66 5.96
C VAL A 55 -4.19 -8.37 5.37
N ALA A 56 -4.56 -7.26 5.98
CA ALA A 56 -4.21 -5.92 5.53
C ALA A 56 -3.14 -5.27 6.41
N CYS A 57 -2.40 -4.34 5.83
CA CYS A 57 -1.43 -3.53 6.57
C CYS A 57 -2.08 -2.43 7.44
N ARG A 58 -3.30 -1.98 7.11
CA ARG A 58 -4.02 -0.87 7.77
C ARG A 58 -5.52 -1.13 7.86
N ILE A 59 -6.19 -0.44 8.79
CA ILE A 59 -7.65 -0.57 9.01
C ILE A 59 -8.44 -0.20 7.75
N VAL A 60 -8.09 0.89 7.06
CA VAL A 60 -8.77 1.32 5.83
C VAL A 60 -8.65 0.25 4.75
N HIS A 61 -7.50 -0.40 4.63
CA HIS A 61 -7.28 -1.50 3.69
C HIS A 61 -8.08 -2.76 4.07
N ALA A 62 -8.20 -3.05 5.37
CA ALA A 62 -9.05 -4.15 5.83
C ALA A 62 -10.54 -3.89 5.56
N LEU A 63 -10.99 -2.65 5.70
CA LEU A 63 -12.35 -2.21 5.37
C LEU A 63 -12.63 -2.38 3.87
N ASP A 64 -11.73 -1.88 3.02
CA ASP A 64 -11.85 -2.02 1.57
C ASP A 64 -11.88 -3.50 1.15
N GLY A 65 -10.96 -4.30 1.67
CA GLY A 65 -10.96 -5.74 1.44
C GLY A 65 -12.27 -6.42 1.91
N ALA A 66 -12.81 -6.01 3.06
CA ALA A 66 -14.09 -6.53 3.53
C ALA A 66 -15.23 -6.25 2.55
N VAL A 67 -15.30 -5.03 2.02
CA VAL A 67 -16.33 -4.64 1.02
C VAL A 67 -16.10 -5.35 -0.31
N GLN A 68 -14.89 -5.32 -0.84
CA GLN A 68 -14.58 -5.89 -2.15
C GLN A 68 -14.79 -7.39 -2.21
N PHE A 69 -14.42 -8.13 -1.18
CA PHE A 69 -14.50 -9.59 -1.13
C PHE A 69 -15.77 -10.11 -0.42
N GLY A 70 -16.60 -9.23 0.15
CA GLY A 70 -17.78 -9.64 0.93
C GLY A 70 -17.42 -10.34 2.25
N LEU A 71 -16.38 -9.84 2.94
CA LEU A 71 -15.85 -10.41 4.17
C LEU A 71 -16.38 -9.66 5.39
N GLU A 72 -16.37 -10.34 6.54
CA GLU A 72 -16.63 -9.68 7.82
C GLU A 72 -15.36 -9.06 8.39
N LEU A 73 -15.47 -7.79 8.80
CA LEU A 73 -14.36 -7.07 9.41
C LEU A 73 -14.08 -7.60 10.83
N TYR A 74 -12.81 -7.64 11.21
CA TYR A 74 -12.29 -8.19 12.46
C TYR A 74 -12.89 -7.62 13.75
N ASN A 75 -13.38 -6.39 13.73
CA ASN A 75 -13.96 -5.70 14.89
C ASN A 75 -15.49 -5.67 14.88
N LYS A 76 -16.16 -6.47 14.05
CA LYS A 76 -17.61 -6.56 14.03
C LYS A 76 -18.08 -7.23 15.33
N PRO A 77 -18.90 -6.53 16.15
CA PRO A 77 -19.50 -7.14 17.33
C PRO A 77 -20.32 -8.39 16.95
N ASP A 78 -20.37 -9.34 17.83
CA ASP A 78 -21.20 -10.56 17.71
C ASP A 78 -20.85 -11.52 16.56
N SER A 79 -19.79 -11.26 15.80
CA SER A 79 -19.36 -12.18 14.76
C SER A 79 -18.39 -13.23 15.31
N PRO A 80 -18.69 -14.54 15.14
CA PRO A 80 -17.82 -15.62 15.59
C PRO A 80 -16.41 -15.50 15.00
N ARG A 81 -15.37 -15.69 15.81
CA ARG A 81 -13.98 -15.52 15.35
C ARG A 81 -13.54 -16.58 14.34
N ASP A 82 -14.24 -17.68 14.25
CA ASP A 82 -14.06 -18.76 13.27
C ASP A 82 -14.92 -18.58 12.00
N HIS A 83 -15.64 -17.46 11.86
CA HIS A 83 -16.42 -17.18 10.65
C HIS A 83 -15.54 -17.27 9.39
N PRO A 84 -15.93 -18.05 8.36
CA PRO A 84 -15.04 -18.41 7.26
C PRO A 84 -14.53 -17.22 6.43
N MET A 85 -15.30 -16.15 6.34
CA MET A 85 -15.02 -14.99 5.49
C MET A 85 -14.59 -13.80 6.34
N ARG A 86 -13.28 -13.56 6.49
CA ARG A 86 -12.73 -12.55 7.39
C ARG A 86 -11.77 -11.57 6.74
N SER A 87 -11.85 -10.31 7.19
CA SER A 87 -10.86 -9.28 6.92
C SER A 87 -10.29 -8.74 8.23
N THR A 88 -8.96 -8.69 8.33
CA THR A 88 -8.25 -8.21 9.51
C THR A 88 -7.03 -7.40 9.15
N THR A 89 -6.49 -6.66 10.13
CA THR A 89 -5.16 -6.08 10.00
C THR A 89 -4.11 -7.04 10.56
N ILE A 90 -2.88 -6.91 10.09
CA ILE A 90 -1.75 -7.70 10.62
C ILE A 90 -1.57 -7.50 12.14
N ASN A 91 -1.90 -6.32 12.68
CA ASN A 91 -1.84 -6.03 14.11
C ASN A 91 -2.89 -6.80 14.95
N SER A 92 -3.99 -7.22 14.31
CA SER A 92 -5.12 -7.89 14.98
C SER A 92 -5.23 -9.37 14.60
N LEU A 93 -4.26 -9.90 13.85
CA LEU A 93 -4.28 -11.28 13.36
C LEU A 93 -4.34 -12.31 14.49
N HIS A 94 -3.67 -12.04 15.62
CA HIS A 94 -3.68 -12.90 16.81
C HIS A 94 -5.07 -13.19 17.38
N LEU A 95 -6.08 -12.44 16.98
CA LEU A 95 -7.47 -12.68 17.41
C LEU A 95 -8.12 -13.88 16.69
N PHE A 96 -7.46 -14.47 15.67
CA PHE A 96 -8.03 -15.44 14.75
C PHE A 96 -7.37 -16.81 14.78
N ASP A 97 -6.84 -17.24 15.93
CA ASP A 97 -6.41 -18.63 16.13
C ASP A 97 -7.57 -19.60 15.86
N ALA A 98 -8.78 -19.28 16.32
CA ALA A 98 -9.98 -20.11 16.08
C ALA A 98 -10.30 -20.28 14.59
N TRP A 99 -10.13 -19.22 13.78
CA TRP A 99 -10.26 -19.31 12.32
C TRP A 99 -9.24 -20.28 11.73
N PHE A 100 -7.99 -20.18 12.17
CA PHE A 100 -6.95 -21.05 11.69
C PHE A 100 -7.17 -22.51 12.06
N GLU A 101 -7.61 -22.80 13.29
CA GLU A 101 -7.96 -24.18 13.71
C GLU A 101 -9.12 -24.74 12.90
N ALA A 102 -10.13 -23.92 12.61
CA ALA A 102 -11.30 -24.36 11.83
C ALA A 102 -11.01 -24.52 10.34
N HIS A 103 -10.18 -23.66 9.75
CA HIS A 103 -10.07 -23.51 8.30
C HIS A 103 -8.64 -23.66 7.73
N GLY A 104 -7.63 -23.82 8.57
CA GLY A 104 -6.23 -23.78 8.13
C GLY A 104 -5.87 -24.78 7.03
N SER A 105 -6.57 -25.91 6.89
CA SER A 105 -6.28 -26.92 5.86
C SER A 105 -6.89 -26.60 4.48
N ASN A 106 -8.00 -25.84 4.43
CA ASN A 106 -8.74 -25.54 3.20
C ASN A 106 -8.93 -24.04 2.95
N GLY A 107 -8.48 -23.20 3.90
CA GLY A 107 -8.57 -21.76 3.81
C GLY A 107 -7.57 -21.14 2.86
N VAL A 108 -7.92 -19.93 2.41
CA VAL A 108 -7.05 -19.09 1.57
C VAL A 108 -6.73 -17.81 2.32
N ILE A 109 -5.44 -17.48 2.41
CA ILE A 109 -4.97 -16.20 2.91
C ILE A 109 -4.73 -15.27 1.72
N VAL A 110 -5.29 -14.07 1.78
CA VAL A 110 -5.03 -13.02 0.82
C VAL A 110 -4.18 -11.93 1.50
N LEU A 111 -2.97 -11.75 1.02
CA LEU A 111 -2.02 -10.71 1.41
C LEU A 111 -1.95 -9.69 0.28
N ASP A 112 -2.91 -8.77 0.23
CA ASP A 112 -2.84 -7.67 -0.72
C ASP A 112 -1.88 -6.60 -0.18
N GLU A 113 -1.08 -5.98 -1.05
CA GLU A 113 0.00 -5.07 -0.67
C GLU A 113 0.99 -5.72 0.32
N LEU A 114 1.49 -6.91 -0.02
CA LEU A 114 2.38 -7.72 0.84
C LEU A 114 3.54 -6.90 1.41
N ARG A 115 4.20 -6.10 0.58
CA ARG A 115 5.34 -5.29 1.01
C ARG A 115 4.96 -4.28 2.09
N SER A 116 3.78 -3.66 1.98
CA SER A 116 3.25 -2.76 3.01
C SER A 116 2.95 -3.52 4.31
N THR A 117 2.44 -4.74 4.22
CA THR A 117 2.20 -5.61 5.37
C THR A 117 3.50 -5.98 6.08
N LEU A 118 4.53 -6.35 5.34
CA LEU A 118 5.86 -6.65 5.89
C LEU A 118 6.51 -5.41 6.50
N ALA A 119 6.32 -4.23 5.91
CA ALA A 119 6.82 -2.98 6.49
C ALA A 119 6.17 -2.67 7.85
N VAL A 120 4.89 -3.01 8.05
CA VAL A 120 4.22 -2.87 9.36
C VAL A 120 4.82 -3.81 10.39
N LEU A 121 5.12 -5.05 10.05
CA LEU A 121 5.77 -6.02 10.96
C LEU A 121 7.11 -5.51 11.49
N ASN A 122 7.80 -4.70 10.70
CA ASN A 122 9.10 -4.12 11.06
C ASN A 122 8.99 -2.71 11.68
N ALA A 123 7.78 -2.17 11.84
CA ALA A 123 7.60 -0.83 12.37
C ALA A 123 7.81 -0.77 13.90
N THR A 124 8.32 0.37 14.39
CA THR A 124 8.61 0.56 15.83
C THR A 124 7.40 0.40 16.74
N HIS A 125 6.23 0.71 16.21
CA HIS A 125 4.96 0.68 16.93
C HIS A 125 4.23 -0.66 16.78
N PHE A 126 4.78 -1.60 16.00
CA PHE A 126 4.20 -2.93 15.88
C PHE A 126 4.33 -3.67 17.21
N LYS A 127 3.19 -4.13 17.74
CA LYS A 127 3.14 -4.97 18.93
C LYS A 127 2.80 -6.38 18.48
N ASP A 128 3.79 -7.26 18.57
CA ASP A 128 3.58 -8.67 18.25
C ASP A 128 2.91 -9.38 19.44
N HIS A 129 1.61 -9.55 19.33
CA HIS A 129 0.81 -10.36 20.26
C HIS A 129 0.70 -11.82 19.81
N GLY A 130 1.71 -12.34 19.10
CA GLY A 130 1.68 -13.66 18.46
C GLY A 130 1.25 -13.61 16.98
N ASN A 131 1.11 -12.40 16.42
CA ASN A 131 0.71 -12.19 15.03
C ASN A 131 1.69 -12.84 14.04
N VAL A 132 3.01 -12.72 14.28
CA VAL A 132 4.04 -13.27 13.40
C VAL A 132 4.01 -14.80 13.41
N VAL A 133 3.88 -15.38 14.61
CA VAL A 133 3.78 -16.84 14.75
C VAL A 133 2.54 -17.38 14.07
N LEU A 134 1.38 -16.74 14.27
CA LEU A 134 0.16 -17.16 13.63
C LEU A 134 0.22 -16.99 12.11
N LEU A 135 0.74 -15.85 11.61
CA LEU A 135 0.96 -15.66 10.18
C LEU A 135 1.84 -16.75 9.60
N SER A 136 2.96 -17.08 10.26
CA SER A 136 3.86 -18.14 9.82
C SER A 136 3.16 -19.52 9.77
N LYS A 137 2.35 -19.86 10.78
CA LYS A 137 1.55 -21.09 10.78
C LYS A 137 0.56 -21.11 9.61
N MET A 138 -0.14 -20.01 9.39
CA MET A 138 -1.08 -19.85 8.28
C MET A 138 -0.37 -19.98 6.94
N MET A 139 0.76 -19.31 6.75
CA MET A 139 1.58 -19.36 5.54
C MET A 139 2.06 -20.79 5.22
N LYS A 140 2.29 -21.62 6.23
CA LYS A 140 2.74 -23.01 6.06
C LYS A 140 1.60 -23.98 5.75
N LYS A 141 0.36 -23.69 6.14
CA LYS A 141 -0.77 -24.62 6.01
C LYS A 141 -1.82 -24.22 4.99
N CYS A 142 -2.17 -22.91 4.94
CA CYS A 142 -3.20 -22.42 4.04
C CYS A 142 -2.68 -22.26 2.60
N ARG A 143 -3.59 -22.18 1.64
CA ARG A 143 -3.27 -21.58 0.34
C ARG A 143 -3.07 -20.09 0.50
N VAL A 144 -2.16 -19.50 -0.27
CA VAL A 144 -1.79 -18.10 -0.12
C VAL A 144 -1.83 -17.39 -1.47
N ILE A 145 -2.50 -16.26 -1.53
CA ILE A 145 -2.41 -15.30 -2.63
C ILE A 145 -1.73 -14.05 -2.08
N ALA A 146 -0.53 -13.77 -2.54
CA ALA A 146 0.21 -12.58 -2.17
C ALA A 146 0.32 -11.63 -3.36
N ALA A 147 -0.23 -10.43 -3.25
CA ALA A 147 -0.25 -9.45 -4.33
C ALA A 147 0.51 -8.19 -3.96
N ASP A 148 1.28 -7.64 -4.88
CA ASP A 148 1.93 -6.33 -4.75
C ASP A 148 2.38 -5.81 -6.12
N ALA A 149 2.45 -4.49 -6.25
CA ALA A 149 2.99 -3.83 -7.45
C ALA A 149 4.54 -3.85 -7.48
N ASP A 150 5.16 -3.95 -6.32
CA ASP A 150 6.61 -3.91 -6.12
C ASP A 150 7.16 -5.19 -5.47
N LEU A 151 6.49 -6.30 -5.68
CA LEU A 151 6.75 -7.58 -5.02
C LEU A 151 8.22 -8.05 -5.15
N MET A 152 8.85 -7.74 -6.28
CA MET A 152 10.23 -8.18 -6.59
C MET A 152 11.29 -7.07 -6.40
N TYR A 153 10.90 -5.92 -5.85
CA TYR A 153 11.77 -4.73 -5.87
C TYR A 153 13.07 -4.88 -5.07
N ASP A 154 13.02 -5.49 -3.89
CA ASP A 154 14.16 -5.56 -2.96
C ASP A 154 14.45 -6.99 -2.46
N GLY A 155 13.79 -7.97 -3.03
CA GLY A 155 13.91 -9.38 -2.61
C GLY A 155 13.19 -9.72 -1.29
N MET A 156 12.69 -8.72 -0.54
CA MET A 156 12.06 -8.91 0.76
C MET A 156 10.83 -9.83 0.66
N CYS A 157 9.90 -9.50 -0.24
CA CYS A 157 8.70 -10.30 -0.42
C CYS A 157 9.01 -11.69 -0.96
N GLU A 158 9.96 -11.79 -1.90
CA GLU A 158 10.42 -13.08 -2.43
C GLU A 158 10.95 -13.96 -1.32
N HIS A 159 11.86 -13.44 -0.50
CA HIS A 159 12.43 -14.18 0.61
C HIS A 159 11.35 -14.62 1.60
N PHE A 160 10.45 -13.71 2.00
CA PHE A 160 9.35 -14.03 2.90
C PHE A 160 8.48 -15.17 2.36
N LEU A 161 8.09 -15.11 1.09
CA LEU A 161 7.25 -16.15 0.48
C LEU A 161 7.96 -17.48 0.37
N THR A 162 9.24 -17.49 -0.05
CA THR A 162 10.04 -18.72 -0.23
C THR A 162 10.42 -19.38 1.09
N SER A 163 10.55 -18.59 2.18
CA SER A 163 10.80 -19.16 3.52
C SER A 163 9.61 -19.93 4.10
N HIS A 164 8.40 -19.73 3.56
CA HIS A 164 7.17 -20.40 4.02
C HIS A 164 6.61 -21.45 3.07
N GLY A 165 7.23 -21.65 1.91
CA GLY A 165 6.77 -22.62 0.92
C GLY A 165 7.91 -23.18 0.06
N GLU A 166 7.91 -24.48 -0.17
CA GLU A 166 8.91 -25.13 -1.03
C GLU A 166 8.85 -24.63 -2.46
N GLU A 167 7.64 -24.41 -2.98
CA GLU A 167 7.40 -23.86 -4.32
C GLU A 167 6.44 -22.69 -4.29
N VAL A 168 6.90 -21.55 -4.78
CA VAL A 168 6.10 -20.35 -4.96
C VAL A 168 5.90 -20.08 -6.46
N LYS A 169 4.68 -19.92 -6.89
CA LYS A 169 4.34 -19.51 -8.27
C LYS A 169 4.27 -18.00 -8.35
N LEU A 170 5.09 -17.38 -9.19
CA LEU A 170 5.03 -15.97 -9.51
C LEU A 170 4.29 -15.76 -10.84
N LEU A 171 3.17 -15.07 -10.79
CA LEU A 171 2.44 -14.55 -11.94
C LEU A 171 2.82 -13.08 -12.10
N GLU A 172 3.61 -12.77 -13.12
CA GLU A 172 4.03 -11.39 -13.41
C GLU A 172 3.27 -10.85 -14.61
N TYR A 173 2.61 -9.73 -14.43
CA TYR A 173 1.94 -8.98 -15.47
C TYR A 173 2.79 -7.78 -15.85
N SER A 174 3.42 -7.84 -17.02
CA SER A 174 4.42 -6.87 -17.49
C SER A 174 3.83 -5.67 -18.22
N HIS A 175 2.51 -5.57 -18.32
CA HIS A 175 1.86 -4.41 -18.94
C HIS A 175 2.28 -3.11 -18.26
N LYS A 176 2.70 -2.13 -19.04
CA LYS A 176 3.08 -0.81 -18.54
C LYS A 176 1.91 0.14 -18.77
N PRO A 177 1.33 0.69 -17.71
CA PRO A 177 0.28 1.69 -17.85
C PRO A 177 0.83 2.95 -18.55
N ASN A 178 -0.09 3.79 -19.01
CA ASN A 178 0.24 5.03 -19.71
C ASN A 178 1.25 5.88 -18.93
N LYS A 179 2.23 6.43 -19.65
CA LYS A 179 3.25 7.31 -19.08
C LYS A 179 2.59 8.61 -18.59
N ARG A 180 2.94 9.05 -17.39
CA ARG A 180 2.60 10.36 -16.86
C ARG A 180 3.75 11.33 -17.04
N THR A 181 3.47 12.60 -17.33
CA THR A 181 4.49 13.64 -17.31
C THR A 181 4.74 14.05 -15.86
N VAL A 182 5.98 13.99 -15.43
CA VAL A 182 6.40 14.33 -14.07
C VAL A 182 7.34 15.53 -14.12
N GLU A 183 6.98 16.59 -13.40
CA GLU A 183 7.86 17.72 -13.13
C GLU A 183 8.46 17.53 -11.73
N GLY A 184 9.78 17.34 -11.64
CA GLY A 184 10.48 17.20 -10.36
C GLY A 184 11.15 18.51 -9.97
N VAL A 185 10.99 18.93 -8.72
CA VAL A 185 11.62 20.15 -8.17
C VAL A 185 12.21 19.84 -6.79
N CYS A 186 13.31 20.53 -6.42
CA CYS A 186 14.00 20.31 -5.15
C CYS A 186 14.63 21.60 -4.59
N GLY A 187 15.00 21.56 -3.32
CA GLY A 187 15.61 22.68 -2.61
C GLY A 187 14.62 23.83 -2.35
N LEU A 188 15.10 24.92 -1.76
CA LEU A 188 14.26 26.06 -1.37
C LEU A 188 13.57 26.73 -2.57
N ALA A 189 14.29 26.91 -3.68
CA ALA A 189 13.73 27.47 -4.90
C ALA A 189 12.68 26.53 -5.51
N GLY A 190 12.90 25.20 -5.43
CA GLY A 190 11.97 24.19 -5.88
C GLY A 190 10.70 24.15 -5.02
N GLU A 191 10.81 24.35 -3.71
CA GLU A 191 9.64 24.43 -2.83
C GLU A 191 8.81 25.67 -3.14
N ALA A 192 9.44 26.83 -3.31
CA ALA A 192 8.75 28.05 -3.71
C ALA A 192 8.06 27.90 -5.09
N HIS A 193 8.72 27.25 -6.05
CA HIS A 193 8.12 26.93 -7.34
C HIS A 193 6.91 26.00 -7.20
N TRP A 194 7.03 24.94 -6.37
CA TRP A 194 5.95 24.02 -6.10
C TRP A 194 4.72 24.75 -5.53
N ASP A 195 4.93 25.65 -4.56
CA ASP A 195 3.86 26.48 -3.98
C ASP A 195 3.21 27.39 -5.02
N GLN A 196 4.00 28.00 -5.90
CA GLN A 196 3.49 28.83 -7.02
C GLN A 196 2.67 28.00 -8.01
N VAL A 197 3.09 26.78 -8.31
CA VAL A 197 2.33 25.85 -9.17
C VAL A 197 1.00 25.52 -8.51
N PHE A 198 0.99 25.20 -7.22
CA PHE A 198 -0.25 24.95 -6.47
C PHE A 198 -1.22 26.12 -6.55
N GLN A 199 -0.78 27.33 -6.17
CA GLN A 199 -1.60 28.53 -6.18
C GLN A 199 -2.15 28.83 -7.58
N ARG A 200 -1.31 28.74 -8.60
CA ARG A 200 -1.70 28.96 -10.00
C ARG A 200 -2.77 27.96 -10.45
N ARG A 201 -2.62 26.66 -10.12
CA ARG A 201 -3.60 25.64 -10.51
C ARG A 201 -4.95 25.83 -9.80
N ILE A 202 -4.92 26.16 -8.52
CA ILE A 202 -6.13 26.54 -7.77
C ILE A 202 -6.83 27.75 -8.40
N ALA A 203 -6.08 28.82 -8.71
CA ALA A 203 -6.62 30.03 -9.33
C ALA A 203 -7.19 29.79 -10.74
N GLN A 204 -6.68 28.78 -11.46
CA GLN A 204 -7.20 28.34 -12.76
C GLN A 204 -8.47 27.49 -12.66
N GLY A 205 -8.97 27.21 -11.47
CA GLY A 205 -10.13 26.34 -11.25
C GLY A 205 -9.84 24.84 -11.44
N CYS A 206 -8.56 24.44 -11.49
CA CYS A 206 -8.18 23.04 -11.63
C CYS A 206 -8.54 22.24 -10.38
N ASN A 207 -8.97 21.01 -10.57
CA ASN A 207 -9.10 20.03 -9.49
C ASN A 207 -7.72 19.45 -9.15
N VAL A 208 -7.27 19.65 -7.91
CA VAL A 208 -5.90 19.32 -7.49
C VAL A 208 -5.90 18.30 -6.38
N PHE A 209 -5.18 17.19 -6.57
CA PHE A 209 -4.89 16.22 -5.53
C PHE A 209 -3.48 16.44 -5.00
N VAL A 210 -3.34 16.61 -3.68
CA VAL A 210 -2.07 16.92 -3.03
C VAL A 210 -1.74 15.86 -2.00
N HIS A 211 -0.61 15.19 -2.17
CA HIS A 211 -0.09 14.25 -1.18
C HIS A 211 1.13 14.84 -0.46
N LEU A 212 1.10 14.87 0.86
CA LEU A 212 2.03 15.59 1.72
C LEU A 212 2.66 14.69 2.78
N ASN A 213 3.94 14.87 3.06
CA ASN A 213 4.61 14.22 4.19
C ASN A 213 4.53 15.03 5.51
N SER A 214 4.03 16.29 5.45
CA SER A 214 3.94 17.20 6.59
C SER A 214 2.49 17.58 6.86
N THR A 215 2.06 17.40 8.10
CA THR A 215 0.77 17.88 8.60
C THR A 215 0.71 19.40 8.66
N ASP A 216 1.83 20.07 8.96
CA ASP A 216 1.92 21.52 9.03
C ASP A 216 1.76 22.16 7.63
N LYS A 217 2.40 21.54 6.63
CA LYS A 217 2.21 21.95 5.23
C LYS A 217 0.76 21.73 4.79
N ALA A 218 0.15 20.61 5.19
CA ALA A 218 -1.26 20.34 4.91
C ALA A 218 -2.18 21.38 5.53
N ALA A 219 -1.94 21.77 6.79
CA ALA A 219 -2.68 22.81 7.48
C ALA A 219 -2.51 24.19 6.81
N SER A 220 -1.29 24.53 6.38
CA SER A 220 -1.01 25.77 5.66
C SER A 220 -1.76 25.86 4.32
N LEU A 221 -1.77 24.76 3.54
CA LEU A 221 -2.53 24.74 2.28
C LEU A 221 -4.04 24.75 2.51
N ALA A 222 -4.53 24.11 3.56
CA ALA A 222 -5.95 24.18 3.94
C ALA A 222 -6.38 25.60 4.33
N ALA A 223 -5.51 26.32 5.06
CA ALA A 223 -5.74 27.73 5.39
C ALA A 223 -5.81 28.59 4.11
N PHE A 224 -4.88 28.38 3.18
CA PHE A 224 -4.90 29.04 1.87
C PHE A 224 -6.20 28.76 1.10
N CYS A 225 -6.63 27.50 1.02
CA CYS A 225 -7.88 27.13 0.35
C CYS A 225 -9.08 27.85 1.00
N LYS A 226 -9.14 27.88 2.33
CA LYS A 226 -10.21 28.55 3.08
C LYS A 226 -10.24 30.05 2.82
N GLU A 227 -9.08 30.70 2.82
CA GLU A 227 -8.96 32.14 2.58
C GLU A 227 -9.43 32.53 1.17
N HIS A 228 -9.19 31.65 0.18
CA HIS A 228 -9.55 31.89 -1.22
C HIS A 228 -10.92 31.30 -1.63
N GLY A 229 -11.71 30.80 -0.68
CA GLY A 229 -13.05 30.26 -0.94
C GLY A 229 -13.04 28.96 -1.76
N VAL A 230 -11.94 28.23 -1.76
CA VAL A 230 -11.77 26.95 -2.48
C VAL A 230 -12.42 25.81 -1.71
N SER A 231 -13.26 25.03 -2.37
CA SER A 231 -13.81 23.81 -1.76
C SER A 231 -12.72 22.74 -1.61
N PHE A 232 -12.50 22.26 -0.39
CA PHE A 232 -11.44 21.28 -0.15
C PHE A 232 -11.81 20.24 0.90
N LYS A 233 -11.14 19.09 0.82
CA LYS A 233 -11.10 18.05 1.85
C LYS A 233 -9.68 17.86 2.36
N LEU A 234 -9.55 17.66 3.68
CA LEU A 234 -8.26 17.45 4.36
C LEU A 234 -8.26 16.11 5.09
N TYR A 235 -7.38 15.20 4.67
CA TYR A 235 -7.21 13.86 5.24
C TYR A 235 -5.81 13.71 5.85
N VAL A 236 -5.72 13.90 7.16
CA VAL A 236 -4.46 13.79 7.93
C VAL A 236 -4.56 12.72 8.99
N GLY A 237 -3.43 12.23 9.49
CA GLY A 237 -3.40 11.27 10.58
C GLY A 237 -4.07 11.84 11.83
N GLY A 238 -4.95 11.06 12.47
CA GLY A 238 -5.71 11.49 13.64
C GLY A 238 -7.00 12.25 13.35
N SER A 239 -7.38 12.41 12.08
CA SER A 239 -8.68 12.99 11.72
C SER A 239 -9.86 12.18 12.26
N SER A 240 -11.00 12.86 12.47
CA SER A 240 -12.22 12.32 13.08
C SER A 240 -12.79 11.10 12.35
N SER A 241 -13.74 10.41 13.01
CA SER A 241 -14.48 9.28 12.43
C SER A 241 -15.15 9.63 11.11
N ASP A 242 -15.63 10.87 10.95
CA ASP A 242 -16.37 11.33 9.77
C ASP A 242 -15.53 11.30 8.50
N SER A 243 -14.23 11.60 8.61
CA SER A 243 -13.31 11.49 7.46
C SER A 243 -13.05 10.04 7.03
N LYS A 244 -13.33 9.05 7.89
CA LYS A 244 -13.21 7.63 7.54
C LYS A 244 -14.45 7.14 6.79
N ASP A 245 -15.61 7.75 7.02
CA ASP A 245 -16.83 7.42 6.31
C ASP A 245 -16.80 7.91 4.86
N ASP A 246 -16.08 9.00 4.58
CA ASP A 246 -15.80 9.46 3.21
C ASP A 246 -15.13 8.35 2.36
N PHE A 247 -14.35 7.48 2.97
CA PHE A 247 -13.64 6.40 2.25
C PHE A 247 -14.51 5.21 1.87
N LYS A 248 -15.75 5.13 2.35
CA LYS A 248 -16.73 4.12 1.93
C LYS A 248 -17.24 4.41 0.50
N ASP A 249 -17.31 5.70 0.13
CA ASP A 249 -17.64 6.16 -1.21
C ASP A 249 -16.89 7.48 -1.47
N ALA A 250 -15.62 7.35 -1.81
CA ALA A 250 -14.72 8.48 -1.99
C ALA A 250 -15.19 9.40 -3.14
N ASP A 251 -15.75 8.85 -4.20
CA ASP A 251 -16.22 9.63 -5.34
C ASP A 251 -17.38 10.54 -4.96
N LYS A 252 -18.32 10.04 -4.15
CA LYS A 252 -19.44 10.84 -3.63
C LYS A 252 -18.94 11.91 -2.64
N ALA A 253 -18.00 11.54 -1.77
CA ALA A 253 -17.43 12.46 -0.80
C ALA A 253 -16.64 13.61 -1.45
N LEU A 254 -16.12 13.39 -2.65
CA LEU A 254 -15.33 14.39 -3.41
C LEU A 254 -16.16 15.15 -4.45
N GLU A 255 -17.46 14.90 -4.54
CA GLU A 255 -18.33 15.66 -5.45
C GLU A 255 -18.32 17.15 -5.12
N GLY A 256 -18.02 18.00 -6.10
CA GLY A 256 -17.91 19.46 -5.91
C GLY A 256 -16.67 19.95 -5.15
N ILE A 257 -15.73 19.06 -4.83
CA ILE A 257 -14.46 19.40 -4.18
C ILE A 257 -13.42 19.74 -5.24
N GLN A 258 -12.80 20.91 -5.12
CA GLN A 258 -11.74 21.35 -6.01
C GLN A 258 -10.35 20.89 -5.55
N CYS A 259 -10.10 20.80 -4.24
CA CYS A 259 -8.79 20.45 -3.71
C CYS A 259 -8.88 19.32 -2.68
N VAL A 260 -8.07 18.27 -2.87
CA VAL A 260 -7.91 17.17 -1.91
C VAL A 260 -6.51 17.21 -1.33
N LEU A 261 -6.41 17.48 -0.04
CA LEU A 261 -5.16 17.51 0.72
C LEU A 261 -5.05 16.25 1.55
N THR A 262 -3.98 15.48 1.38
CA THR A 262 -3.81 14.22 2.11
C THR A 262 -2.39 14.00 2.58
N THR A 263 -2.26 13.30 3.70
CA THR A 263 -0.98 12.74 4.15
C THR A 263 -0.98 11.22 3.94
N ALA A 264 -0.08 10.50 4.59
CA ALA A 264 -0.01 9.03 4.53
C ALA A 264 -1.34 8.30 4.87
N THR A 265 -2.38 9.02 5.26
CA THR A 265 -3.71 8.48 5.55
C THR A 265 -4.38 7.85 4.31
N LEU A 266 -4.13 8.42 3.12
CA LEU A 266 -4.70 7.96 1.84
C LEU A 266 -3.71 7.16 0.96
N THR A 267 -2.70 6.54 1.53
CA THR A 267 -1.71 5.80 0.73
C THR A 267 -2.19 4.43 0.26
N VAL A 268 -3.18 3.83 0.92
CA VAL A 268 -3.65 2.46 0.65
C VAL A 268 -5.17 2.41 0.69
N ALA A 269 -5.77 1.66 -0.24
CA ALA A 269 -7.17 1.21 -0.23
C ALA A 269 -8.27 2.23 -0.58
N VAL A 270 -7.98 3.46 -0.95
CA VAL A 270 -9.01 4.38 -1.44
C VAL A 270 -8.89 4.56 -2.94
N ASP A 271 -9.90 4.16 -3.68
CA ASP A 271 -9.97 4.30 -5.14
C ASP A 271 -10.84 5.51 -5.49
N ILE A 272 -10.25 6.49 -6.19
CA ILE A 272 -10.94 7.70 -6.63
C ILE A 272 -11.11 7.59 -8.15
N GLN A 273 -12.29 7.15 -8.59
CA GLN A 273 -12.54 6.79 -9.99
C GLN A 273 -13.25 7.88 -10.78
N ARG A 274 -14.23 8.55 -10.17
CA ARG A 274 -15.12 9.50 -10.85
C ARG A 274 -14.69 10.94 -10.66
N TRP A 275 -14.04 11.25 -9.53
CA TRP A 275 -13.57 12.60 -9.29
C TRP A 275 -12.50 12.97 -10.32
N HIS A 276 -12.81 13.99 -11.10
CA HIS A 276 -11.88 14.47 -12.12
C HIS A 276 -10.72 15.20 -11.46
N CYS A 277 -9.49 14.77 -11.73
CA CYS A 277 -8.27 15.39 -11.23
C CYS A 277 -7.46 15.93 -12.40
N ASP A 278 -7.21 17.24 -12.43
CA ASP A 278 -6.40 17.89 -13.45
C ASP A 278 -4.91 17.86 -13.13
N HIS A 279 -4.57 17.94 -11.84
CA HIS A 279 -3.18 18.01 -11.39
C HIS A 279 -2.96 17.25 -10.10
N VAL A 280 -1.93 16.43 -10.08
CA VAL A 280 -1.46 15.77 -8.86
C VAL A 280 -0.18 16.43 -8.39
N MET A 281 -0.11 16.73 -7.10
CA MET A 281 1.07 17.33 -6.48
C MET A 281 1.56 16.48 -5.31
N ILE A 282 2.85 16.25 -5.24
CA ILE A 282 3.50 15.56 -4.14
C ILE A 282 4.49 16.50 -3.47
N HIS A 283 4.40 16.61 -2.15
CA HIS A 283 5.39 17.29 -1.34
C HIS A 283 6.04 16.30 -0.39
N ALA A 284 7.20 15.80 -0.77
CA ALA A 284 7.98 14.82 -0.03
C ALA A 284 8.95 15.47 0.98
N GLY A 285 8.70 16.73 1.38
CA GLY A 285 9.52 17.45 2.34
C GLY A 285 9.47 16.84 3.73
N GLY A 286 10.64 16.75 4.38
CA GLY A 286 10.78 16.24 5.74
C GLY A 286 11.15 14.74 5.81
N GLY A 287 12.03 14.38 6.75
CA GLY A 287 12.56 13.01 6.88
C GLY A 287 11.59 11.96 7.46
N TYR A 288 10.34 12.33 7.71
CA TYR A 288 9.31 11.47 8.29
C TYR A 288 8.03 11.57 7.47
N GLY A 289 7.47 10.44 7.03
CA GLY A 289 6.23 10.43 6.27
C GLY A 289 6.10 9.19 5.39
N ALA A 290 5.21 9.27 4.41
CA ALA A 290 5.00 8.22 3.43
C ALA A 290 6.29 7.96 2.62
N SER A 291 6.61 6.70 2.40
CA SER A 291 7.72 6.34 1.52
C SER A 291 7.45 6.81 0.08
N PRO A 292 8.47 6.98 -0.77
CA PRO A 292 8.26 7.29 -2.19
C PRO A 292 7.32 6.29 -2.89
N ARG A 293 7.34 5.04 -2.47
CA ARG A 293 6.41 4.01 -2.92
C ARG A 293 4.97 4.34 -2.53
N ASP A 294 4.73 4.68 -1.26
CA ASP A 294 3.40 5.02 -0.78
C ASP A 294 2.86 6.27 -1.48
N GLN A 295 3.73 7.25 -1.72
CA GLN A 295 3.40 8.46 -2.47
C GLN A 295 3.00 8.13 -3.92
N ARG A 296 3.77 7.27 -4.60
CA ARG A 296 3.44 6.78 -5.93
C ARG A 296 2.09 6.05 -5.93
N GLN A 297 1.86 5.17 -4.97
CA GLN A 297 0.59 4.47 -4.84
C GLN A 297 -0.60 5.42 -4.62
N ALA A 298 -0.43 6.46 -3.80
CA ALA A 298 -1.47 7.48 -3.61
C ALA A 298 -1.83 8.17 -4.92
N VAL A 299 -0.81 8.55 -5.72
CA VAL A 299 -1.00 9.17 -7.04
C VAL A 299 -1.68 8.24 -8.03
N GLU A 300 -1.31 6.96 -8.03
CA GLU A 300 -1.88 5.97 -8.95
C GLU A 300 -3.35 5.64 -8.65
N ARG A 301 -3.88 6.07 -7.52
CA ARG A 301 -5.30 5.89 -7.14
C ARG A 301 -6.22 7.01 -7.61
N VAL A 302 -5.66 8.09 -8.12
CA VAL A 302 -6.41 9.25 -8.58
C VAL A 302 -6.57 9.22 -10.10
N GLY A 303 -7.79 9.49 -10.59
CA GLY A 303 -8.08 9.59 -12.03
C GLY A 303 -8.11 8.24 -12.74
N ARG A 304 -8.41 7.16 -12.04
CA ARG A 304 -8.68 5.86 -12.63
C ARG A 304 -10.06 5.88 -13.27
N LYS A 305 -10.18 5.69 -14.58
CA LYS A 305 -11.46 5.31 -15.17
C LYS A 305 -11.82 3.90 -14.73
N GLY A 306 -13.07 3.74 -14.30
CA GLY A 306 -13.60 2.45 -13.86
C GLY A 306 -13.46 1.36 -14.92
N PHE A 307 -13.20 0.16 -14.47
CA PHE A 307 -13.28 -1.06 -15.25
C PHE A 307 -14.75 -1.32 -15.65
N GLY A 308 -15.22 -0.82 -16.76
CA GLY A 308 -16.60 -1.07 -17.17
C GLY A 308 -16.88 -0.76 -18.62
N ASP A 309 -16.25 0.25 -19.14
CA ASP A 309 -16.68 0.83 -20.43
C ASP A 309 -15.69 0.63 -21.59
N GLY A 310 -14.93 -0.46 -21.58
CA GLY A 310 -14.18 -0.94 -22.76
C GLY A 310 -13.00 -0.08 -23.25
N GLU A 311 -12.79 1.09 -22.68
CA GLU A 311 -11.71 1.98 -23.04
C GLU A 311 -10.87 2.35 -21.81
N GLY A 312 -9.85 1.54 -21.54
CA GLY A 312 -8.84 1.79 -20.51
C GLY A 312 -7.92 2.99 -20.79
N GLN A 313 -8.45 4.05 -21.38
CA GLN A 313 -7.75 5.31 -21.54
C GLN A 313 -7.96 6.16 -20.29
N LEU A 314 -6.87 6.40 -19.55
CA LEU A 314 -6.79 7.55 -18.66
C LEU A 314 -7.09 8.80 -19.50
N SER A 315 -8.27 9.40 -19.30
CA SER A 315 -8.59 10.67 -19.94
C SER A 315 -7.67 11.73 -19.33
N ASN A 316 -6.79 12.26 -20.12
CA ASN A 316 -5.76 13.27 -19.88
C ASN A 316 -4.55 12.81 -19.06
N PRO A 317 -3.34 13.09 -19.54
CA PRO A 317 -2.15 12.94 -18.73
C PRO A 317 -2.25 13.89 -17.54
N VAL A 318 -2.62 13.35 -16.39
CA VAL A 318 -2.59 14.10 -15.14
C VAL A 318 -1.16 14.58 -14.94
N MET A 319 -0.96 15.89 -14.94
CA MET A 319 0.35 16.47 -14.71
C MET A 319 0.73 16.23 -13.25
N LEU A 320 1.92 15.73 -13.03
CA LEU A 320 2.43 15.45 -11.68
C LEU A 320 3.58 16.42 -11.37
N THR A 321 3.43 17.22 -10.31
CA THR A 321 4.54 18.01 -9.78
C THR A 321 5.03 17.39 -8.47
N TRP A 322 6.30 17.04 -8.43
CA TRP A 322 6.94 16.40 -7.29
C TRP A 322 7.98 17.32 -6.67
N PHE A 323 7.84 17.63 -5.38
CA PHE A 323 8.89 18.25 -4.58
C PHE A 323 9.59 17.21 -3.71
N GLY A 324 10.91 17.07 -3.89
CA GLY A 324 11.78 16.23 -3.05
C GLY A 324 12.50 17.07 -2.00
N ALA A 325 12.57 16.56 -0.78
CA ALA A 325 13.39 17.18 0.25
C ALA A 325 14.88 17.12 -0.10
N LYS A 326 15.64 18.07 0.47
CA LYS A 326 17.09 18.24 0.31
C LYS A 326 17.85 16.95 0.07
N THR A 327 18.72 16.94 -0.91
CA THR A 327 19.85 16.00 -0.96
C THR A 327 20.70 16.16 0.30
N LEU A 328 21.17 15.06 0.84
CA LEU A 328 21.99 15.04 2.06
C LEU A 328 23.29 15.85 1.96
N ASP A 329 23.71 16.22 0.76
CA ASP A 329 25.01 16.82 0.47
C ASP A 329 24.96 18.29 0.05
N GLY A 330 23.80 18.94 0.06
CA GLY A 330 23.67 20.39 -0.20
C GLY A 330 24.03 20.85 -1.62
N GLU A 331 24.51 19.97 -2.47
CA GLU A 331 24.99 20.26 -3.82
C GLU A 331 24.42 19.29 -4.85
N SER A 332 23.22 19.47 -5.32
CA SER A 332 22.87 18.90 -6.62
C SER A 332 21.82 19.72 -7.34
N THR A 333 22.25 20.31 -8.42
CA THR A 333 21.39 20.76 -9.51
C THR A 333 20.85 19.52 -10.22
N MET A 334 19.60 19.15 -9.95
CA MET A 334 18.97 18.01 -10.60
C MET A 334 18.33 18.43 -11.92
N THR A 335 18.64 17.68 -12.96
CA THR A 335 18.00 17.79 -14.27
C THR A 335 16.84 16.81 -14.41
N ALA A 336 15.84 17.16 -15.20
CA ALA A 336 14.55 16.44 -15.34
C ALA A 336 14.58 14.91 -15.56
N PRO A 337 15.63 14.25 -16.06
CA PRO A 337 15.68 12.78 -16.13
C PRO A 337 15.82 12.09 -14.78
N THR A 338 16.07 12.85 -13.73
CA THR A 338 16.53 12.37 -12.43
C THR A 338 15.41 12.03 -11.44
N VAL A 339 14.16 12.36 -11.74
CA VAL A 339 13.04 12.08 -10.80
C VAL A 339 12.90 10.59 -10.51
N SER A 340 13.06 9.73 -11.50
CA SER A 340 13.03 8.28 -11.27
C SER A 340 14.27 7.80 -10.52
N THR A 341 15.42 8.44 -10.74
CA THR A 341 16.69 8.14 -10.08
C THR A 341 16.67 8.64 -8.64
N GLU A 342 16.04 9.78 -8.38
CA GLU A 342 15.88 10.33 -7.02
C GLU A 342 14.84 9.56 -6.22
N MET A 343 13.76 9.11 -6.85
CA MET A 343 12.84 8.17 -6.22
C MET A 343 13.55 6.87 -5.83
N LEU A 344 14.42 6.36 -6.69
CA LEU A 344 15.29 5.21 -6.43
C LEU A 344 16.33 5.51 -5.34
N TYR A 345 16.92 6.71 -5.36
CA TYR A 345 17.90 7.12 -4.36
C TYR A 345 17.27 7.37 -3.00
N THR A 346 16.11 8.04 -2.95
CA THR A 346 15.35 8.24 -1.72
C THR A 346 14.82 6.90 -1.17
N ALA A 347 14.39 6.00 -2.05
CA ALA A 347 14.02 4.65 -1.66
C ALA A 347 15.21 3.86 -1.10
N LYS A 348 16.40 3.96 -1.73
CA LYS A 348 17.64 3.38 -1.21
C LYS A 348 18.08 4.00 0.12
N LEU A 349 17.91 5.30 0.30
CA LEU A 349 18.25 6.01 1.54
C LEU A 349 17.32 5.59 2.68
N ILE A 350 16.04 5.47 2.40
CA ILE A 350 15.06 4.93 3.36
C ILE A 350 15.41 3.47 3.68
N GLU A 351 15.80 2.69 2.70
CA GLU A 351 16.26 1.31 2.89
C GLU A 351 17.53 1.23 3.76
N VAL A 352 18.52 2.09 3.50
CA VAL A 352 19.75 2.16 4.31
C VAL A 352 19.47 2.65 5.73
N GLN A 353 18.63 3.68 5.89
CA GLN A 353 18.22 4.17 7.21
C GLN A 353 17.42 3.09 7.97
N TRP A 354 16.59 2.34 7.25
CA TRP A 354 15.82 1.26 7.78
C TRP A 354 16.72 0.09 8.24
N LYS A 355 17.64 -0.34 7.39
CA LYS A 355 18.67 -1.36 7.74
C LYS A 355 19.51 -0.93 8.94
N THR A 356 19.90 0.34 9.02
CA THR A 356 20.68 0.89 10.15
C THR A 356 19.86 0.94 11.43
N ARG A 357 18.58 1.30 11.36
CA ARG A 357 17.67 1.28 12.53
C ARG A 357 17.38 -0.13 13.00
N THR A 358 17.16 -1.06 12.10
CA THR A 358 16.95 -2.48 12.42
C THR A 358 18.18 -3.08 13.09
N LYS A 359 19.39 -2.72 12.62
CA LYS A 359 20.66 -3.14 13.21
C LYS A 359 20.88 -2.54 14.60
N ARG A 360 20.57 -1.25 14.80
CA ARG A 360 20.64 -0.60 16.15
C ARG A 360 19.66 -1.25 17.12
N ARG A 361 18.44 -1.53 16.71
CA ARG A 361 17.46 -2.23 17.54
C ARG A 361 17.89 -3.61 17.96
N ARG A 362 18.61 -4.35 17.11
CA ARG A 362 19.19 -5.64 17.48
C ARG A 362 20.16 -5.50 18.64
N ILE A 363 21.06 -4.52 18.56
CA ILE A 363 22.03 -4.26 19.62
C ILE A 363 21.32 -3.91 20.92
N ASP A 364 20.27 -3.11 20.86
CA ASP A 364 19.47 -2.73 22.04
C ASP A 364 18.60 -3.91 22.54
N GLN A 365 18.07 -4.76 21.65
CA GLN A 365 17.29 -5.95 22.01
C GLN A 365 18.13 -7.10 22.55
N ASP A 366 19.36 -7.29 22.08
CA ASP A 366 20.28 -8.28 22.65
C ASP A 366 20.60 -7.98 24.12
N HIS A 367 20.51 -6.72 24.53
CA HIS A 367 20.58 -6.32 25.94
C HIS A 367 19.27 -6.51 26.73
N ASP A 368 18.10 -6.40 26.09
CA ASP A 368 16.77 -6.52 26.72
C ASP A 368 16.18 -7.95 26.67
N VAL A 369 16.68 -8.81 25.80
CA VAL A 369 16.17 -10.17 25.53
C VAL A 369 16.40 -11.14 26.69
N ALA A 370 17.28 -10.81 27.60
CA ALA A 370 17.42 -11.62 28.83
C ALA A 370 16.14 -11.62 29.70
N THR A 371 15.14 -10.79 29.44
CA THR A 371 13.95 -10.61 30.26
C THR A 371 12.59 -10.80 29.60
N ARG A 372 12.51 -11.04 28.29
CA ARG A 372 11.24 -11.27 27.61
C ARG A 372 11.23 -12.58 26.82
N SER A 373 10.59 -13.59 27.40
CA SER A 373 10.13 -14.78 26.65
C SER A 373 9.07 -14.32 25.63
N GLY A 374 9.48 -13.82 24.49
CA GLY A 374 8.59 -13.30 23.47
C GLY A 374 8.81 -14.01 22.15
N THR A 375 7.75 -14.11 21.41
CA THR A 375 7.62 -14.70 20.08
C THR A 375 8.58 -14.13 19.02
N MET A 376 9.22 -12.97 19.29
CA MET A 376 10.23 -12.35 18.43
C MET A 376 11.52 -13.17 18.25
N ASN A 377 11.75 -14.14 19.14
CA ASN A 377 12.92 -15.04 19.08
C ASN A 377 12.56 -16.45 18.61
N SER A 378 11.38 -16.65 18.05
CA SER A 378 11.07 -17.94 17.44
C SER A 378 11.99 -18.15 16.22
N PRO A 379 12.48 -19.37 15.97
CA PRO A 379 13.28 -19.68 14.78
C PRO A 379 12.58 -19.22 13.49
N GLU A 380 11.26 -19.33 13.42
CA GLU A 380 10.47 -18.93 12.24
C GLU A 380 10.51 -17.42 11.98
N TRP A 381 10.51 -16.62 13.04
CA TRP A 381 10.63 -15.17 12.89
C TRP A 381 12.06 -14.77 12.53
N VAL A 382 13.04 -15.40 13.17
CA VAL A 382 14.47 -15.15 12.92
C VAL A 382 14.80 -15.48 11.47
N ASP A 383 14.39 -16.65 10.97
CA ASP A 383 14.63 -17.06 9.59
C ASP A 383 13.91 -16.16 8.57
N GLY A 384 12.69 -15.73 8.88
CA GLY A 384 11.93 -14.84 8.00
C GLY A 384 12.43 -13.39 7.95
N VAL A 385 12.93 -12.87 9.08
CA VAL A 385 13.35 -11.46 9.19
C VAL A 385 14.86 -11.28 9.06
N MET A 386 15.65 -12.27 9.51
CA MET A 386 17.11 -12.16 9.53
C MET A 386 17.76 -12.28 8.17
N ALA A 387 17.14 -13.00 7.26
CA ALA A 387 17.64 -13.13 5.89
C ALA A 387 17.42 -11.86 5.04
N TRP A 388 16.77 -10.83 5.57
CA TRP A 388 16.65 -9.53 4.94
C TRP A 388 17.85 -8.61 5.17
N GLN A 389 18.81 -9.06 5.94
CA GLN A 389 20.02 -8.33 6.29
C GLN A 389 21.21 -8.83 5.48
#